data_bd60a7273927e385f043d1972acb8a8b
#
_entry.id   bd60a7273927e385f043d1972acb8a8b
#
_cell.length_a   1.000
_cell.length_b   1.000
_cell.length_c   1.000
_cell.angle_alpha   90.00
_cell.angle_beta   90.00
_cell.angle_gamma   90.00
#
_symmetry.space_group_name_H-M   'P 1'
#
loop_
_entity.id
_entity.type
_entity.pdbx_description
1 polymer ?
#
loop_
_entity_poly.entity_id
_entity_poly.type
_entity_poly.pdbx_seq_one_letter_code
_entity_poly.pdbx_strand_id
1 'polypeptide(L)'
;GYGSATAAAVAGLLLSVVVAAVPATAAVLAVIVLLLSVTTRRGFKLVLTLVPMLVTAAPAWWGAWLLGHKAGWAEGVRLLLTDIGLPVSAPAPSSLDLLVGSPMDLDALVSSGALSVLLRVLLALVPVLGVVGLFVSRRVRVARTGILLALGGLILAGLCLRTPTGLGPDVAGSGLAPVNGWSGAGLSLALSGFLAAALTAGETIWALLGQRSRGGRRALERRSRKDADAASSPAGGPTARRRRSRRLTAAFTTAACLVLLAPVVVGGVWSYQAHRASNPRVLALHSTPQQIPLIAEQFQGSEAAGRVLRLTSTPQGLQATIWRGPGTQISDVLPGAVNVEARTRAAAALADPGLKPGKDAQRARPNSGASGQALVLDDPADVELAQIVTRATAGQDKGAADALAAHGIAVVVLDHQEGDAVTAEARVGLASTPGLEQLAQTAAGNSWRVTSSAHPDSARLSLLDAGGVVTPVASTGTGSGTRTEIPAGAGPRTLVMVERSDAGWSATLDGRRLEATTVRAQDGSWKQGFTVGSEGGELVVTHTRRSTAAATYTIWAVWALTLVAALPLRRGKEMAS
;
A
#
# COMPACT_ATOMS: atom_id res chain seq x y z
N GLY A 1 17.11 30.22 -0.45
CA GLY A 1 17.60 28.93 -0.06
C GLY A 1 18.27 28.04 -1.10
N TYR A 2 18.22 28.32 -2.42
CA TYR A 2 18.76 27.41 -3.47
C TYR A 2 20.29 27.25 -3.50
N GLY A 3 21.00 27.77 -2.51
CA GLY A 3 22.46 27.72 -2.48
C GLY A 3 23.09 26.97 -1.33
N SER A 4 22.32 26.50 -0.36
CA SER A 4 22.83 25.82 0.84
C SER A 4 22.78 24.30 0.68
N ALA A 5 23.89 23.61 0.93
CA ALA A 5 23.93 22.14 0.98
C ALA A 5 23.01 21.60 2.09
N THR A 6 22.91 22.30 3.21
CA THR A 6 21.99 21.99 4.31
C THR A 6 20.53 21.98 3.86
N ALA A 7 20.10 23.01 3.08
CA ALA A 7 18.74 23.05 2.58
C ALA A 7 18.46 21.92 1.57
N ALA A 8 19.46 21.56 0.75
CA ALA A 8 19.34 20.42 -0.16
C ALA A 8 19.25 19.10 0.59
N ALA A 9 20.03 18.92 1.67
CA ALA A 9 19.98 17.73 2.50
C ALA A 9 18.61 17.57 3.21
N VAL A 10 18.09 18.65 3.80
CA VAL A 10 16.73 18.65 4.41
C VAL A 10 15.67 18.30 3.36
N ALA A 11 15.72 18.93 2.18
CA ALA A 11 14.78 18.61 1.11
C ALA A 11 14.90 17.15 0.66
N GLY A 12 16.11 16.61 0.56
CA GLY A 12 16.36 15.21 0.21
C GLY A 12 15.76 14.24 1.23
N LEU A 13 15.90 14.51 2.53
CA LEU A 13 15.27 13.71 3.59
C LEU A 13 13.74 13.75 3.50
N LEU A 14 13.16 14.93 3.33
CA LEU A 14 11.69 15.07 3.19
C LEU A 14 11.17 14.31 1.96
N LEU A 15 11.87 14.40 0.83
CA LEU A 15 11.53 13.64 -0.37
C LEU A 15 11.66 12.14 -0.15
N SER A 16 12.67 11.69 0.61
CA SER A 16 12.84 10.28 0.96
C SER A 16 11.68 9.73 1.79
N VAL A 17 11.16 10.52 2.74
CA VAL A 17 9.97 10.14 3.52
C VAL A 17 8.75 9.94 2.62
N VAL A 18 8.53 10.87 1.68
CA VAL A 18 7.41 10.75 0.71
C VAL A 18 7.56 9.50 -0.14
N VAL A 19 8.77 9.23 -0.63
CA VAL A 19 9.05 8.07 -1.49
C VAL A 19 9.04 6.76 -0.70
N ALA A 20 9.43 6.77 0.58
CA ALA A 20 9.30 5.60 1.44
C ALA A 20 7.84 5.19 1.63
N ALA A 21 6.94 6.18 1.71
CA ALA A 21 5.49 5.92 1.80
C ALA A 21 4.90 5.43 0.46
N VAL A 22 5.32 6.02 -0.67
CA VAL A 22 4.82 5.66 -2.00
C VAL A 22 5.96 5.71 -3.03
N PRO A 23 6.64 4.57 -3.30
CA PRO A 23 7.80 4.50 -4.19
C PRO A 23 7.55 5.00 -5.62
N ALA A 24 6.32 4.89 -6.12
CA ALA A 24 5.92 5.39 -7.44
C ALA A 24 6.10 6.92 -7.60
N THR A 25 6.02 7.68 -6.49
CA THR A 25 6.22 9.15 -6.53
C THR A 25 7.65 9.55 -6.88
N ALA A 26 8.63 8.65 -6.71
CA ALA A 26 10.03 8.93 -7.00
C ALA A 26 10.26 9.36 -8.45
N ALA A 27 9.56 8.75 -9.42
CA ALA A 27 9.68 9.11 -10.84
C ALA A 27 9.25 10.56 -11.09
N VAL A 28 8.09 10.95 -10.57
CA VAL A 28 7.55 12.30 -10.73
C VAL A 28 8.48 13.32 -10.08
N LEU A 29 8.91 13.07 -8.86
CA LEU A 29 9.79 13.96 -8.11
C LEU A 29 11.17 14.07 -8.75
N ALA A 30 11.73 12.96 -9.25
CA ALA A 30 13.02 12.97 -9.95
C ALA A 30 12.97 13.84 -11.22
N VAL A 31 11.93 13.66 -12.05
CA VAL A 31 11.75 14.48 -13.27
C VAL A 31 11.67 15.98 -12.90
N ILE A 32 10.90 16.35 -11.89
CA ILE A 32 10.76 17.73 -11.46
C ILE A 32 12.09 18.30 -10.96
N VAL A 33 12.81 17.56 -10.11
CA VAL A 33 14.12 18.00 -9.60
C VAL A 33 15.13 18.17 -10.75
N LEU A 34 15.15 17.25 -11.72
CA LEU A 34 16.02 17.34 -12.89
C LEU A 34 15.67 18.55 -13.75
N LEU A 35 14.40 18.80 -14.06
CA LEU A 35 13.95 20.00 -14.79
C LEU A 35 14.36 21.28 -14.07
N LEU A 36 14.21 21.33 -12.75
CA LEU A 36 14.64 22.46 -11.93
C LEU A 36 16.16 22.63 -11.93
N SER A 37 16.91 21.52 -11.94
CA SER A 37 18.37 21.56 -11.92
C SER A 37 18.94 22.19 -13.21
N VAL A 38 18.32 21.91 -14.35
CA VAL A 38 18.71 22.49 -15.64
C VAL A 38 18.37 23.99 -15.71
N THR A 39 17.26 24.40 -15.10
CA THR A 39 16.78 25.80 -15.17
C THR A 39 17.44 26.74 -14.15
N THR A 40 18.23 26.20 -13.20
CA THR A 40 18.86 27.03 -12.16
C THR A 40 20.37 27.05 -12.27
N ARG A 41 20.99 28.23 -12.08
CA ARG A 41 22.47 28.41 -12.14
C ARG A 41 23.26 27.55 -11.17
N ARG A 42 22.64 27.00 -10.13
CA ARG A 42 23.26 26.13 -9.11
C ARG A 42 22.54 24.78 -9.03
N GLY A 43 22.02 24.30 -10.16
CA GLY A 43 21.20 23.10 -10.27
C GLY A 43 21.87 21.83 -9.75
N PHE A 44 23.21 21.74 -9.86
CA PHE A 44 23.94 20.57 -9.36
C PHE A 44 23.65 20.26 -7.87
N LYS A 45 23.47 21.29 -7.03
CA LYS A 45 23.12 21.08 -5.62
C LYS A 45 21.72 20.51 -5.42
N LEU A 46 20.80 20.74 -6.38
CA LEU A 46 19.47 20.14 -6.36
C LEU A 46 19.54 18.64 -6.68
N VAL A 47 20.46 18.24 -7.56
CA VAL A 47 20.64 16.80 -7.88
C VAL A 47 21.03 16.00 -6.63
N LEU A 48 21.75 16.61 -5.69
CA LEU A 48 22.08 15.95 -4.41
C LEU A 48 20.84 15.58 -3.59
N THR A 49 19.71 16.26 -3.78
CA THR A 49 18.44 15.88 -3.10
C THR A 49 17.90 14.54 -3.60
N LEU A 50 18.29 14.12 -4.82
CA LEU A 50 17.86 12.84 -5.38
C LEU A 50 18.55 11.64 -4.72
N VAL A 51 19.77 11.82 -4.18
CA VAL A 51 20.54 10.69 -3.65
C VAL A 51 19.78 9.94 -2.56
N PRO A 52 19.38 10.56 -1.42
CA PRO A 52 18.66 9.84 -0.38
C PRO A 52 17.28 9.35 -0.86
N MET A 53 16.62 10.11 -1.74
CA MET A 53 15.33 9.74 -2.33
C MET A 53 15.45 8.47 -3.19
N LEU A 54 16.41 8.42 -4.12
CA LEU A 54 16.60 7.29 -5.03
C LEU A 54 17.09 6.04 -4.30
N VAL A 55 17.97 6.19 -3.31
CA VAL A 55 18.41 5.07 -2.48
C VAL A 55 17.23 4.47 -1.70
N THR A 56 16.32 5.32 -1.21
CA THR A 56 15.11 4.85 -0.53
C THR A 56 14.14 4.13 -1.48
N ALA A 57 14.02 4.61 -2.71
CA ALA A 57 13.17 4.00 -3.74
C ALA A 57 13.77 2.71 -4.34
N ALA A 58 15.10 2.55 -4.28
CA ALA A 58 15.83 1.53 -5.03
C ALA A 58 15.32 0.09 -4.83
N PRO A 59 14.97 -0.38 -3.61
CA PRO A 59 14.47 -1.74 -3.43
C PRO A 59 13.16 -2.00 -4.18
N ALA A 60 12.20 -1.05 -4.13
CA ALA A 60 10.92 -1.18 -4.82
C ALA A 60 11.10 -1.12 -6.34
N TRP A 61 11.93 -0.20 -6.83
CA TRP A 61 12.22 -0.06 -8.25
C TRP A 61 13.02 -1.24 -8.81
N TRP A 62 13.96 -1.79 -8.02
CA TRP A 62 14.68 -3.00 -8.37
C TRP A 62 13.74 -4.20 -8.49
N GLY A 63 12.82 -4.39 -7.54
CA GLY A 63 11.79 -5.41 -7.61
C GLY A 63 10.90 -5.26 -8.84
N ALA A 64 10.47 -4.05 -9.15
CA ALA A 64 9.67 -3.74 -10.32
C ALA A 64 10.44 -3.98 -11.64
N TRP A 65 11.72 -3.62 -11.68
CA TRP A 65 12.58 -3.88 -12.84
C TRP A 65 12.79 -5.38 -13.08
N LEU A 66 13.07 -6.16 -12.02
CA LEU A 66 13.19 -7.62 -12.11
C LEU A 66 11.91 -8.26 -12.63
N LEU A 67 10.77 -7.87 -12.08
CA LEU A 67 9.47 -8.36 -12.51
C LEU A 67 9.18 -7.95 -13.97
N GLY A 68 9.44 -6.70 -14.31
CA GLY A 68 9.26 -6.18 -15.66
C GLY A 68 10.12 -6.88 -16.70
N HIS A 69 11.35 -7.24 -16.34
CA HIS A 69 12.26 -7.95 -17.24
C HIS A 69 11.85 -9.41 -17.49
N LYS A 70 11.24 -10.05 -16.49
CA LYS A 70 10.87 -11.47 -16.54
C LYS A 70 9.43 -11.72 -16.95
N ALA A 71 8.48 -10.90 -16.49
CA ALA A 71 7.04 -11.06 -16.73
C ALA A 71 6.42 -10.00 -17.64
N GLY A 72 7.23 -9.02 -18.08
CA GLY A 72 6.77 -7.91 -18.93
C GLY A 72 6.69 -6.59 -18.18
N TRP A 73 7.06 -5.49 -18.86
CA TRP A 73 7.15 -4.15 -18.27
C TRP A 73 5.85 -3.64 -17.64
N ALA A 74 4.70 -4.07 -18.18
CA ALA A 74 3.39 -3.73 -17.60
C ALA A 74 3.27 -4.22 -16.15
N GLU A 75 3.81 -5.39 -15.83
CA GLU A 75 3.76 -5.97 -14.49
C GLU A 75 4.73 -5.28 -13.52
N GLY A 76 5.89 -4.88 -13.99
CA GLY A 76 6.80 -4.07 -13.19
C GLY A 76 6.20 -2.71 -12.82
N VAL A 77 5.57 -2.04 -13.79
CA VAL A 77 4.86 -0.77 -13.53
C VAL A 77 3.67 -1.00 -12.60
N ARG A 78 2.91 -2.07 -12.82
CA ARG A 78 1.80 -2.46 -11.95
C ARG A 78 2.26 -2.65 -10.50
N LEU A 79 3.39 -3.31 -10.26
CA LEU A 79 3.95 -3.49 -8.92
C LEU A 79 4.22 -2.15 -8.22
N LEU A 80 4.72 -1.14 -8.92
CA LEU A 80 4.96 0.19 -8.35
C LEU A 80 3.68 0.97 -8.06
N LEU A 81 2.67 0.86 -8.94
CA LEU A 81 1.42 1.63 -8.84
C LEU A 81 0.41 1.02 -7.85
N THR A 82 0.58 -0.25 -7.48
CA THR A 82 -0.36 -1.00 -6.64
C THR A 82 0.17 -1.29 -5.24
N ASP A 83 1.16 -0.55 -4.80
CA ASP A 83 1.79 -0.72 -3.49
C ASP A 83 0.78 -0.56 -2.33
N ILE A 84 -0.21 0.30 -2.51
CA ILE A 84 -1.31 0.48 -1.57
C ILE A 84 -2.62 0.26 -2.31
N GLY A 85 -3.20 -0.95 -2.17
CA GLY A 85 -4.55 -1.26 -2.65
C GLY A 85 -5.63 -0.79 -1.67
N LEU A 86 -6.81 -0.48 -2.20
CA LEU A 86 -7.98 -0.32 -1.36
C LEU A 86 -8.45 -1.70 -0.86
N PRO A 87 -9.01 -1.79 0.35
CA PRO A 87 -9.51 -3.06 0.88
C PRO A 87 -10.83 -3.52 0.22
N VAL A 88 -11.50 -2.62 -0.47
CA VAL A 88 -12.78 -2.87 -1.12
C VAL A 88 -12.82 -2.22 -2.50
N SER A 89 -13.64 -2.75 -3.41
CA SER A 89 -13.92 -2.11 -4.69
C SER A 89 -14.85 -0.93 -4.45
N ALA A 90 -14.32 0.28 -4.57
CA ALA A 90 -15.10 1.52 -4.47
C ALA A 90 -15.33 2.14 -5.85
N PRO A 91 -16.44 2.88 -6.05
CA PRO A 91 -16.67 3.62 -7.28
C PRO A 91 -15.49 4.53 -7.60
N ALA A 92 -15.00 4.44 -8.83
CA ALA A 92 -13.89 5.30 -9.26
C ALA A 92 -14.36 6.76 -9.32
N PRO A 93 -13.56 7.72 -8.84
CA PRO A 93 -13.88 9.13 -8.97
C PRO A 93 -13.97 9.55 -10.44
N SER A 94 -14.87 10.47 -10.75
CA SER A 94 -14.99 11.03 -12.10
C SER A 94 -13.71 11.80 -12.47
N SER A 95 -13.49 12.04 -13.77
CA SER A 95 -12.34 12.85 -14.23
C SER A 95 -12.37 14.27 -13.66
N LEU A 96 -13.57 14.82 -13.39
CA LEU A 96 -13.73 16.12 -12.74
C LEU A 96 -13.36 16.05 -11.26
N ASP A 97 -13.77 14.99 -10.56
CA ASP A 97 -13.41 14.81 -9.15
C ASP A 97 -11.89 14.68 -8.98
N LEU A 98 -11.21 13.95 -9.87
CA LEU A 98 -9.75 13.89 -9.88
C LEU A 98 -9.11 15.26 -10.12
N LEU A 99 -9.62 16.03 -11.07
CA LEU A 99 -9.07 17.35 -11.40
C LEU A 99 -9.19 18.33 -10.23
N VAL A 100 -10.29 18.24 -9.46
CA VAL A 100 -10.49 19.07 -8.27
C VAL A 100 -9.80 18.49 -7.02
N GLY A 101 -9.17 17.32 -7.13
CA GLY A 101 -8.38 16.70 -6.07
C GLY A 101 -9.17 15.82 -5.12
N SER A 102 -10.36 15.34 -5.51
CA SER A 102 -11.11 14.36 -4.73
C SER A 102 -10.68 12.93 -5.08
N PRO A 103 -10.27 12.11 -4.09
CA PRO A 103 -9.94 10.70 -4.32
C PRO A 103 -11.18 9.80 -4.40
N MET A 104 -12.37 10.34 -4.19
CA MET A 104 -13.65 9.64 -4.17
C MET A 104 -14.65 10.32 -5.08
N ASP A 105 -15.65 9.56 -5.54
CA ASP A 105 -16.80 10.10 -6.24
C ASP A 105 -17.62 10.99 -5.29
N LEU A 106 -17.71 12.28 -5.59
CA LEU A 106 -18.44 13.25 -4.77
C LEU A 106 -19.96 13.05 -4.87
N ASP A 107 -20.47 12.45 -5.94
CA ASP A 107 -21.90 12.11 -6.04
C ASP A 107 -22.25 10.91 -5.16
N ALA A 108 -21.29 9.99 -4.95
CA ALA A 108 -21.46 8.92 -3.98
C ALA A 108 -21.36 9.42 -2.52
N LEU A 109 -20.53 10.44 -2.29
CA LEU A 109 -20.34 11.01 -0.94
C LEU A 109 -21.56 11.76 -0.45
N VAL A 110 -22.28 12.43 -1.34
CA VAL A 110 -23.40 13.32 -0.96
C VAL A 110 -24.62 13.00 -1.82
N SER A 111 -25.74 12.70 -1.16
CA SER A 111 -27.01 12.37 -1.82
C SER A 111 -27.66 13.53 -2.59
N SER A 112 -27.24 14.78 -2.29
CA SER A 112 -27.77 16.00 -2.93
C SER A 112 -26.88 16.43 -4.09
N GLY A 113 -27.38 16.38 -5.33
CA GLY A 113 -26.63 16.83 -6.51
C GLY A 113 -26.20 18.31 -6.44
N ALA A 114 -27.00 19.18 -5.81
CA ALA A 114 -26.63 20.58 -5.61
C ALA A 114 -25.41 20.73 -4.69
N LEU A 115 -25.32 19.91 -3.63
CA LEU A 115 -24.20 19.94 -2.69
C LEU A 115 -22.93 19.36 -3.30
N SER A 116 -23.04 18.28 -4.10
CA SER A 116 -21.87 17.73 -4.80
C SER A 116 -21.29 18.73 -5.81
N VAL A 117 -22.14 19.45 -6.55
CA VAL A 117 -21.69 20.54 -7.43
C VAL A 117 -21.04 21.67 -6.63
N LEU A 118 -21.61 22.09 -5.50
CA LEU A 118 -21.03 23.11 -4.64
C LEU A 118 -19.63 22.69 -4.14
N LEU A 119 -19.48 21.45 -3.67
CA LEU A 119 -18.19 20.92 -3.22
C LEU A 119 -17.15 20.88 -4.36
N ARG A 120 -17.55 20.45 -5.58
CA ARG A 120 -16.70 20.50 -6.76
C ARG A 120 -16.23 21.93 -7.07
N VAL A 121 -17.15 22.89 -7.05
CA VAL A 121 -16.82 24.31 -7.29
C VAL A 121 -15.85 24.85 -6.25
N LEU A 122 -16.07 24.54 -4.97
CA LEU A 122 -15.17 24.97 -3.90
C LEU A 122 -13.78 24.34 -4.03
N LEU A 123 -13.69 23.04 -4.31
CA LEU A 123 -12.42 22.36 -4.53
C LEU A 123 -11.70 22.86 -5.78
N ALA A 124 -12.45 23.17 -6.86
CA ALA A 124 -11.89 23.68 -8.12
C ALA A 124 -11.19 25.05 -7.96
N LEU A 125 -11.53 25.81 -6.91
CA LEU A 125 -10.88 27.11 -6.66
C LEU A 125 -9.36 26.97 -6.46
N VAL A 126 -8.90 25.88 -5.86
CA VAL A 126 -7.47 25.62 -5.62
C VAL A 126 -6.70 25.45 -6.95
N PRO A 127 -7.05 24.51 -7.84
CA PRO A 127 -6.39 24.36 -9.14
C PRO A 127 -6.56 25.61 -10.03
N VAL A 128 -7.71 26.27 -10.02
CA VAL A 128 -7.95 27.49 -10.79
C VAL A 128 -7.00 28.61 -10.32
N LEU A 129 -6.90 28.86 -9.02
CA LEU A 129 -5.95 29.85 -8.49
C LEU A 129 -4.50 29.45 -8.73
N GLY A 130 -4.19 28.15 -8.71
CA GLY A 130 -2.87 27.65 -9.09
C GLY A 130 -2.51 28.00 -10.54
N VAL A 131 -3.44 27.78 -11.48
CA VAL A 131 -3.26 28.15 -12.89
C VAL A 131 -3.14 29.67 -13.05
N VAL A 132 -3.99 30.46 -12.39
CA VAL A 132 -3.89 31.91 -12.38
C VAL A 132 -2.52 32.36 -11.86
N GLY A 133 -1.94 31.63 -10.91
CA GLY A 133 -0.60 31.87 -10.39
C GLY A 133 0.49 31.87 -11.45
N LEU A 134 0.36 31.11 -12.55
CA LEU A 134 1.33 31.12 -13.65
C LEU A 134 1.43 32.49 -14.34
N PHE A 135 0.32 33.20 -14.43
CA PHE A 135 0.23 34.46 -15.20
C PHE A 135 0.44 35.70 -14.32
N VAL A 136 0.03 35.62 -13.05
CA VAL A 136 0.01 36.79 -12.17
C VAL A 136 1.19 36.80 -11.20
N SER A 137 1.82 35.66 -10.91
CA SER A 137 2.85 35.57 -9.88
C SER A 137 4.14 36.28 -10.23
N ARG A 138 4.67 37.06 -9.29
CA ARG A 138 6.05 37.58 -9.35
C ARG A 138 7.11 36.49 -9.18
N ARG A 139 6.74 35.37 -8.54
CA ARG A 139 7.60 34.18 -8.33
C ARG A 139 7.30 33.06 -9.34
N VAL A 140 7.39 33.42 -10.63
CA VAL A 140 7.01 32.52 -11.75
C VAL A 140 7.65 31.13 -11.65
N ARG A 141 8.89 31.03 -11.14
CA ARG A 141 9.57 29.72 -10.98
C ARG A 141 8.85 28.82 -10.00
N VAL A 142 8.40 29.36 -8.86
CA VAL A 142 7.66 28.57 -7.83
C VAL A 142 6.31 28.15 -8.38
N ALA A 143 5.60 29.07 -9.06
CA ALA A 143 4.32 28.74 -9.68
C ALA A 143 4.46 27.65 -10.75
N ARG A 144 5.46 27.73 -11.64
CA ARG A 144 5.74 26.69 -12.65
C ARG A 144 6.07 25.35 -12.02
N THR A 145 6.91 25.33 -10.97
CA THR A 145 7.23 24.09 -10.23
C THR A 145 5.98 23.50 -9.60
N GLY A 146 5.13 24.33 -9.01
CA GLY A 146 3.86 23.88 -8.44
C GLY A 146 2.96 23.22 -9.48
N ILE A 147 2.82 23.84 -10.66
CA ILE A 147 2.01 23.26 -11.75
C ILE A 147 2.63 21.96 -12.30
N LEU A 148 3.95 21.89 -12.46
CA LEU A 148 4.61 20.63 -12.87
C LEU A 148 4.37 19.52 -11.86
N LEU A 149 4.44 19.84 -10.56
CA LEU A 149 4.12 18.90 -9.50
C LEU A 149 2.65 18.46 -9.55
N ALA A 150 1.75 19.42 -9.80
CA ALA A 150 0.32 19.14 -9.92
C ALA A 150 0.01 18.21 -11.11
N LEU A 151 0.58 18.49 -12.28
CA LEU A 151 0.41 17.67 -13.47
C LEU A 151 0.98 16.25 -13.27
N GLY A 152 2.20 16.14 -12.72
CA GLY A 152 2.79 14.85 -12.40
C GLY A 152 1.97 14.06 -11.40
N GLY A 153 1.43 14.72 -10.38
CA GLY A 153 0.53 14.11 -9.40
C GLY A 153 -0.79 13.61 -10.01
N LEU A 154 -1.41 14.40 -10.90
CA LEU A 154 -2.63 13.99 -11.61
C LEU A 154 -2.38 12.81 -12.56
N ILE A 155 -1.25 12.78 -13.26
CA ILE A 155 -0.86 11.66 -14.10
C ILE A 155 -0.70 10.39 -13.24
N LEU A 156 0.02 10.50 -12.12
CA LEU A 156 0.20 9.37 -11.19
C LEU A 156 -1.15 8.87 -10.64
N ALA A 157 -2.04 9.78 -10.21
CA ALA A 157 -3.38 9.42 -9.73
C ALA A 157 -4.20 8.68 -10.81
N GLY A 158 -4.18 9.18 -12.04
CA GLY A 158 -4.88 8.56 -13.17
C GLY A 158 -4.31 7.18 -13.54
N LEU A 159 -2.99 7.00 -13.44
CA LEU A 159 -2.34 5.69 -13.64
C LEU A 159 -2.74 4.70 -12.55
N CYS A 160 -2.71 5.10 -11.27
CA CYS A 160 -3.14 4.24 -10.17
C CYS A 160 -4.58 3.76 -10.36
N LEU A 161 -5.51 4.65 -10.71
CA LEU A 161 -6.93 4.28 -10.91
C LEU A 161 -7.18 3.34 -12.10
N ARG A 162 -6.28 3.33 -13.08
CA ARG A 162 -6.37 2.42 -14.23
C ARG A 162 -5.65 1.09 -14.01
N THR A 163 -4.99 0.94 -12.88
CA THR A 163 -4.21 -0.25 -12.59
C THR A 163 -4.94 -1.10 -11.56
N PRO A 164 -5.51 -2.26 -11.94
CA PRO A 164 -6.18 -3.15 -11.00
C PRO A 164 -5.15 -3.77 -10.05
N THR A 165 -5.46 -3.76 -8.75
CA THR A 165 -4.64 -4.39 -7.71
C THR A 165 -5.05 -5.83 -7.44
N GLY A 166 -6.33 -6.14 -7.58
CA GLY A 166 -6.90 -7.45 -7.31
C GLY A 166 -8.43 -7.45 -7.34
N LEU A 167 -9.01 -8.47 -6.77
CA LEU A 167 -10.44 -8.59 -6.53
C LEU A 167 -10.70 -8.34 -5.04
N GLY A 168 -11.71 -7.59 -4.73
CA GLY A 168 -12.18 -7.33 -3.36
C GLY A 168 -13.69 -7.24 -3.30
N PRO A 169 -14.27 -7.28 -2.10
CA PRO A 169 -15.71 -7.11 -1.94
C PRO A 169 -16.14 -5.77 -2.53
N ASP A 170 -17.24 -5.79 -3.28
CA ASP A 170 -17.88 -4.57 -3.75
C ASP A 170 -18.51 -3.84 -2.57
N VAL A 171 -18.37 -2.53 -2.54
CA VAL A 171 -19.00 -1.66 -1.53
C VAL A 171 -20.52 -1.81 -1.51
N ALA A 172 -21.13 -2.15 -2.64
CA ALA A 172 -22.56 -2.44 -2.73
C ALA A 172 -22.97 -3.82 -2.20
N GLY A 173 -22.00 -4.67 -1.79
CA GLY A 173 -22.28 -6.02 -1.30
C GLY A 173 -22.70 -7.02 -2.37
N SER A 174 -22.52 -6.69 -3.65
CA SER A 174 -22.97 -7.51 -4.78
C SER A 174 -22.01 -8.63 -5.19
N GLY A 175 -20.87 -8.78 -4.49
CA GLY A 175 -19.89 -9.81 -4.79
C GLY A 175 -18.45 -9.28 -4.87
N LEU A 176 -17.59 -9.98 -5.59
CA LEU A 176 -16.21 -9.57 -5.82
C LEU A 176 -16.12 -8.68 -7.07
N ALA A 177 -15.47 -7.55 -6.94
CA ALA A 177 -15.22 -6.61 -8.02
C ALA A 177 -13.74 -6.21 -8.10
N PRO A 178 -13.24 -5.74 -9.26
CA PRO A 178 -11.87 -5.28 -9.39
C PRO A 178 -11.59 -4.10 -8.43
N VAL A 179 -10.50 -4.20 -7.70
CA VAL A 179 -9.98 -3.13 -6.84
C VAL A 179 -8.83 -2.45 -7.58
N ASN A 180 -8.92 -1.15 -7.74
CA ASN A 180 -7.88 -0.35 -8.39
C ASN A 180 -6.89 0.23 -7.38
N GLY A 181 -5.73 0.68 -7.87
CA GLY A 181 -4.74 1.37 -7.05
C GLY A 181 -5.28 2.68 -6.47
N TRP A 182 -4.78 3.07 -5.31
CA TRP A 182 -5.20 4.27 -4.60
C TRP A 182 -4.65 5.55 -5.25
N SER A 183 -5.53 6.44 -5.71
CA SER A 183 -5.17 7.72 -6.35
C SER A 183 -4.68 8.78 -5.38
N GLY A 184 -4.91 8.62 -4.07
CA GLY A 184 -4.69 9.65 -3.05
C GLY A 184 -3.28 10.19 -2.98
N ALA A 185 -2.26 9.36 -3.20
CA ALA A 185 -0.86 9.81 -3.21
C ALA A 185 -0.58 10.79 -4.36
N GLY A 186 -1.04 10.47 -5.57
CA GLY A 186 -0.93 11.36 -6.73
C GLY A 186 -1.70 12.66 -6.53
N LEU A 187 -2.92 12.58 -5.97
CA LEU A 187 -3.74 13.74 -5.67
C LEU A 187 -3.13 14.62 -4.58
N SER A 188 -2.48 14.04 -3.56
CA SER A 188 -1.76 14.81 -2.54
C SER A 188 -0.62 15.63 -3.14
N LEU A 189 0.14 15.06 -4.09
CA LEU A 189 1.15 15.80 -4.85
C LEU A 189 0.51 16.89 -5.70
N ALA A 190 -0.59 16.59 -6.39
CA ALA A 190 -1.31 17.54 -7.24
C ALA A 190 -1.82 18.74 -6.43
N LEU A 191 -2.50 18.50 -5.32
CA LEU A 191 -3.00 19.55 -4.44
C LEU A 191 -1.86 20.40 -3.86
N SER A 192 -0.78 19.76 -3.41
CA SER A 192 0.41 20.47 -2.91
C SER A 192 1.00 21.38 -3.97
N GLY A 193 1.05 20.92 -5.21
CA GLY A 193 1.51 21.71 -6.37
C GLY A 193 0.60 22.89 -6.67
N PHE A 194 -0.71 22.68 -6.74
CA PHE A 194 -1.68 23.76 -6.95
C PHE A 194 -1.67 24.77 -5.82
N LEU A 195 -1.59 24.33 -4.56
CA LEU A 195 -1.49 25.21 -3.40
C LEU A 195 -0.23 26.08 -3.46
N ALA A 196 0.93 25.49 -3.79
CA ALA A 196 2.17 26.26 -3.93
C ALA A 196 2.04 27.36 -5.01
N ALA A 197 1.43 27.03 -6.15
CA ALA A 197 1.18 28.00 -7.22
C ALA A 197 0.15 29.07 -6.80
N ALA A 198 -0.95 28.67 -6.16
CA ALA A 198 -2.00 29.57 -5.69
C ALA A 198 -1.50 30.56 -4.63
N LEU A 199 -0.65 30.11 -3.69
CA LEU A 199 -0.03 30.97 -2.69
C LEU A 199 0.82 32.09 -3.32
N THR A 200 1.56 31.78 -4.39
CA THR A 200 2.35 32.81 -5.11
C THR A 200 1.47 33.83 -5.82
N ALA A 201 0.30 33.42 -6.32
CA ALA A 201 -0.72 34.34 -6.84
C ALA A 201 -1.26 35.24 -5.73
N GLY A 202 -1.63 34.65 -4.60
CA GLY A 202 -2.12 35.36 -3.43
C GLY A 202 -1.16 36.45 -2.91
N GLU A 203 0.13 36.11 -2.77
CA GLU A 203 1.17 37.09 -2.41
C GLU A 203 1.21 38.29 -3.37
N THR A 204 1.11 38.00 -4.66
CA THR A 204 1.19 39.07 -5.70
C THR A 204 -0.05 39.95 -5.68
N ILE A 205 -1.24 39.36 -5.58
CA ILE A 205 -2.50 40.11 -5.51
C ILE A 205 -2.51 40.96 -4.23
N TRP A 206 -2.09 40.40 -3.08
CA TRP A 206 -1.97 41.14 -1.84
C TRP A 206 -1.02 42.32 -1.91
N ALA A 207 0.16 42.13 -2.55
CA ALA A 207 1.13 43.20 -2.77
C ALA A 207 0.56 44.33 -3.65
N LEU A 208 -0.18 43.97 -4.71
CA LEU A 208 -0.83 44.95 -5.61
C LEU A 208 -1.92 45.75 -4.87
N LEU A 209 -2.74 45.07 -4.03
CA LEU A 209 -3.76 45.75 -3.22
C LEU A 209 -3.12 46.67 -2.17
N GLY A 210 -2.02 46.24 -1.54
CA GLY A 210 -1.27 47.01 -0.56
C GLY A 210 -0.55 48.24 -1.18
N GLN A 211 -0.03 48.09 -2.39
CA GLN A 211 0.58 49.26 -3.11
C GLN A 211 -0.45 50.30 -3.49
N ARG A 212 -1.65 49.91 -3.92
CA ARG A 212 -2.75 50.84 -4.22
C ARG A 212 -3.19 51.63 -2.98
N SER A 213 -3.15 51.01 -1.80
CA SER A 213 -3.47 51.70 -0.54
C SER A 213 -2.38 52.67 -0.10
N ARG A 214 -1.08 52.32 -0.30
CA ARG A 214 0.06 53.18 0.00
C ARG A 214 0.23 54.33 -1.00
N GLY A 215 0.00 54.08 -2.30
CA GLY A 215 0.01 55.10 -3.31
C GLY A 215 -1.08 56.16 -3.11
N GLY A 216 -2.28 55.73 -2.67
CA GLY A 216 -3.37 56.62 -2.27
C GLY A 216 -3.03 57.50 -1.05
N ARG A 217 -2.30 56.95 -0.05
CA ARG A 217 -1.81 57.76 1.09
C ARG A 217 -0.78 58.81 0.69
N ARG A 218 0.22 58.42 -0.10
CA ARG A 218 1.24 59.38 -0.58
C ARG A 218 0.67 60.45 -1.49
N ALA A 219 -0.32 60.12 -2.32
CA ALA A 219 -1.02 61.09 -3.14
C ALA A 219 -1.87 62.04 -2.31
N LEU A 220 -2.50 61.55 -1.22
CA LEU A 220 -3.23 62.36 -0.24
C LEU A 220 -2.29 63.28 0.58
N GLU A 221 -1.15 62.75 1.02
CA GLU A 221 -0.14 63.58 1.73
C GLU A 221 0.48 64.65 0.82
N ARG A 222 0.71 64.35 -0.48
CA ARG A 222 1.15 65.34 -1.44
C ARG A 222 0.07 66.41 -1.78
N ARG A 223 -1.21 66.00 -1.84
CA ARG A 223 -2.33 66.94 -1.97
C ARG A 223 -2.53 67.78 -0.70
N SER A 224 -2.49 67.19 0.46
CA SER A 224 -2.60 67.90 1.74
C SER A 224 -1.49 68.94 1.93
N ARG A 225 -0.25 68.68 1.43
CA ARG A 225 0.81 69.67 1.41
C ARG A 225 0.59 70.79 0.38
N LYS A 226 -0.02 70.48 -0.78
CA LYS A 226 -0.37 71.50 -1.78
C LYS A 226 -1.61 72.27 -1.42
N ASP A 227 -2.55 71.68 -0.70
CA ASP A 227 -3.80 72.31 -0.28
C ASP A 227 -3.65 73.07 1.05
N ALA A 228 -2.53 72.91 1.77
CA ALA A 228 -2.16 73.78 2.90
C ALA A 228 -1.71 75.17 2.47
N ASP A 229 -1.28 75.28 1.19
CA ASP A 229 -0.92 76.58 0.57
C ASP A 229 -2.09 77.25 -0.15
N ALA A 230 -3.27 76.63 -0.21
CA ALA A 230 -4.49 77.15 -0.84
C ALA A 230 -5.71 76.90 0.07
N ALA A 231 -5.90 77.82 0.97
CA ALA A 231 -7.09 77.81 1.84
C ALA A 231 -8.36 78.07 1.02
N SER A 232 -9.37 77.25 1.26
CA SER A 232 -10.78 77.36 0.88
C SER A 232 -11.26 76.47 -0.27
N SER A 233 -11.82 75.33 0.13
CA SER A 233 -13.05 74.77 -0.45
C SER A 233 -13.48 73.46 0.23
N PRO A 234 -14.79 73.17 0.35
CA PRO A 234 -15.30 72.19 1.32
C PRO A 234 -15.26 70.75 0.79
N ALA A 235 -14.94 69.91 1.69
CA ALA A 235 -15.22 68.49 1.88
C ALA A 235 -16.00 67.71 0.81
N GLY A 236 -15.28 67.07 -0.10
CA GLY A 236 -15.72 65.86 -0.78
C GLY A 236 -15.00 64.65 -0.18
N GLY A 237 -15.69 63.87 0.60
CA GLY A 237 -15.13 62.91 1.55
C GLY A 237 -14.22 61.80 1.03
N PRO A 238 -13.09 61.56 1.70
CA PRO A 238 -12.18 60.46 1.42
C PRO A 238 -12.73 59.09 1.83
N THR A 239 -13.98 59.05 2.33
CA THR A 239 -14.60 57.87 2.96
C THR A 239 -15.01 56.75 2.01
N ALA A 240 -15.48 57.08 0.79
CA ALA A 240 -16.00 56.07 -0.17
C ALA A 240 -14.89 55.23 -0.77
N ARG A 241 -13.73 55.79 -1.12
CA ARG A 241 -12.59 55.08 -1.70
C ARG A 241 -11.89 54.18 -0.70
N ARG A 242 -11.82 54.61 0.57
CA ARG A 242 -11.26 53.83 1.68
C ARG A 242 -12.20 52.67 2.08
N ARG A 243 -13.52 52.85 2.00
CA ARG A 243 -14.52 51.79 2.23
C ARG A 243 -14.43 50.72 1.11
N ARG A 244 -14.25 51.13 -0.17
CA ARG A 244 -14.17 50.22 -1.30
C ARG A 244 -12.89 49.34 -1.25
N SER A 245 -11.73 49.92 -0.86
CA SER A 245 -10.50 49.13 -0.68
C SER A 245 -10.59 48.11 0.48
N ARG A 246 -11.20 48.52 1.58
CA ARG A 246 -11.44 47.61 2.73
C ARG A 246 -12.40 46.45 2.37
N ARG A 247 -13.45 46.76 1.60
CA ARG A 247 -14.39 45.72 1.13
C ARG A 247 -13.71 44.74 0.17
N LEU A 248 -12.86 45.17 -0.72
CA LEU A 248 -12.10 44.32 -1.63
C LEU A 248 -11.09 43.45 -0.87
N THR A 249 -10.40 44.02 0.13
CA THR A 249 -9.48 43.23 0.95
C THR A 249 -10.23 42.20 1.80
N ALA A 250 -11.36 42.58 2.39
CA ALA A 250 -12.20 41.65 3.16
C ALA A 250 -12.76 40.53 2.25
N ALA A 251 -13.27 40.88 1.06
CA ALA A 251 -13.76 39.87 0.12
C ALA A 251 -12.66 38.90 -0.33
N PHE A 252 -11.44 39.39 -0.55
CA PHE A 252 -10.30 38.55 -0.93
C PHE A 252 -9.85 37.64 0.23
N THR A 253 -9.80 38.15 1.46
CA THR A 253 -9.49 37.29 2.63
C THR A 253 -10.56 36.25 2.87
N THR A 254 -11.84 36.60 2.75
CA THR A 254 -12.94 35.65 2.87
C THR A 254 -12.86 34.57 1.79
N ALA A 255 -12.63 34.95 0.53
CA ALA A 255 -12.45 33.98 -0.56
C ALA A 255 -11.24 33.06 -0.33
N ALA A 256 -10.11 33.58 0.15
CA ALA A 256 -8.94 32.78 0.48
C ALA A 256 -9.21 31.81 1.64
N CYS A 257 -9.93 32.25 2.67
CA CYS A 257 -10.35 31.36 3.77
C CYS A 257 -11.31 30.26 3.29
N LEU A 258 -12.27 30.58 2.42
CA LEU A 258 -13.19 29.58 1.84
C LEU A 258 -12.44 28.54 1.00
N VAL A 259 -11.45 28.96 0.21
CA VAL A 259 -10.60 28.04 -0.56
C VAL A 259 -9.82 27.10 0.33
N LEU A 260 -9.25 27.60 1.44
CA LEU A 260 -8.48 26.79 2.38
C LEU A 260 -9.38 25.86 3.21
N LEU A 261 -10.63 26.25 3.46
CA LEU A 261 -11.61 25.47 4.20
C LEU A 261 -12.24 24.35 3.35
N ALA A 262 -12.26 24.49 2.02
CA ALA A 262 -12.94 23.53 1.16
C ALA A 262 -12.46 22.07 1.35
N PRO A 263 -11.17 21.75 1.38
CA PRO A 263 -10.70 20.37 1.65
C PRO A 263 -11.09 19.89 3.04
N VAL A 264 -11.11 20.79 4.03
CA VAL A 264 -11.50 20.48 5.43
C VAL A 264 -12.99 20.14 5.49
N VAL A 265 -13.83 20.89 4.78
CA VAL A 265 -15.28 20.62 4.70
C VAL A 265 -15.54 19.27 4.04
N VAL A 266 -14.88 18.99 2.91
CA VAL A 266 -15.02 17.69 2.22
C VAL A 266 -14.54 16.54 3.10
N GLY A 267 -13.39 16.69 3.77
CA GLY A 267 -12.89 15.70 4.72
C GLY A 267 -13.83 15.50 5.91
N GLY A 268 -14.44 16.58 6.41
CA GLY A 268 -15.44 16.53 7.49
C GLY A 268 -16.73 15.81 7.07
N VAL A 269 -17.23 16.09 5.87
CA VAL A 269 -18.40 15.38 5.31
C VAL A 269 -18.08 13.90 5.12
N TRP A 270 -16.93 13.58 4.58
CA TRP A 270 -16.49 12.19 4.44
C TRP A 270 -16.38 11.49 5.80
N SER A 271 -15.70 12.09 6.78
CA SER A 271 -15.55 11.52 8.12
C SER A 271 -16.90 11.29 8.80
N TYR A 272 -17.83 12.23 8.63
CA TYR A 272 -19.19 12.11 9.17
C TYR A 272 -19.95 10.95 8.52
N GLN A 273 -19.91 10.81 7.19
CA GLN A 273 -20.54 9.73 6.46
C GLN A 273 -19.90 8.37 6.79
N ALA A 274 -18.57 8.34 6.86
CA ALA A 274 -17.81 7.14 7.21
C ALA A 274 -18.13 6.66 8.65
N HIS A 275 -18.27 7.60 9.60
CA HIS A 275 -18.62 7.27 10.99
C HIS A 275 -20.05 6.72 11.11
N ARG A 276 -21.00 7.28 10.36
CA ARG A 276 -22.38 6.79 10.38
C ARG A 276 -22.57 5.46 9.68
N ALA A 277 -21.66 5.07 8.82
CA ALA A 277 -21.75 3.85 8.00
C ALA A 277 -23.10 3.69 7.25
N SER A 278 -23.80 4.80 7.05
CA SER A 278 -25.15 4.81 6.47
C SER A 278 -25.16 4.77 4.95
N ASN A 279 -24.00 5.03 4.33
CA ASN A 279 -23.86 5.05 2.89
C ASN A 279 -22.87 3.96 2.44
N PRO A 280 -23.35 2.86 1.81
CA PRO A 280 -22.50 1.74 1.40
C PRO A 280 -21.50 2.11 0.29
N ARG A 281 -21.64 3.29 -0.34
CA ARG A 281 -20.72 3.77 -1.37
C ARG A 281 -19.55 4.57 -0.82
N VAL A 282 -19.55 4.87 0.48
CA VAL A 282 -18.46 5.62 1.14
C VAL A 282 -17.53 4.65 1.83
N LEU A 283 -16.23 4.76 1.56
CA LEU A 283 -15.21 4.03 2.30
C LEU A 283 -15.31 4.37 3.79
N ALA A 284 -15.64 3.39 4.60
CA ALA A 284 -15.75 3.52 6.04
C ALA A 284 -14.97 2.39 6.72
N LEU A 285 -14.41 2.70 7.89
CA LEU A 285 -13.86 1.67 8.75
C LEU A 285 -15.00 1.10 9.57
N HIS A 286 -15.31 -0.16 9.32
CA HIS A 286 -16.24 -0.93 10.14
C HIS A 286 -15.47 -1.84 11.07
N SER A 287 -16.01 -2.09 12.28
CA SER A 287 -15.59 -3.23 13.05
C SER A 287 -15.95 -4.49 12.29
N THR A 288 -14.96 -5.23 11.83
CA THR A 288 -15.22 -6.53 11.22
C THR A 288 -15.68 -7.49 12.31
N PRO A 289 -16.79 -8.21 12.12
CA PRO A 289 -17.12 -9.32 13.00
C PRO A 289 -15.97 -10.32 12.98
N GLN A 290 -15.83 -11.08 14.06
CA GLN A 290 -14.82 -12.12 14.15
C GLN A 290 -14.96 -13.07 12.97
N GLN A 291 -13.97 -13.03 12.07
CA GLN A 291 -14.02 -13.82 10.83
C GLN A 291 -13.57 -15.26 11.03
N ILE A 292 -12.80 -15.52 12.09
CA ILE A 292 -12.31 -16.85 12.44
C ILE A 292 -13.07 -17.31 13.69
N PRO A 293 -13.65 -18.51 13.71
CA PRO A 293 -14.18 -19.10 14.92
C PRO A 293 -13.10 -19.18 16.01
N LEU A 294 -13.44 -18.89 17.27
CA LEU A 294 -12.49 -18.91 18.40
C LEU A 294 -11.72 -20.23 18.51
N ILE A 295 -12.38 -21.33 18.18
CA ILE A 295 -11.75 -22.66 18.20
C ILE A 295 -10.63 -22.76 17.15
N ALA A 296 -10.82 -22.18 15.97
CA ALA A 296 -9.79 -22.16 14.94
C ALA A 296 -8.60 -21.27 15.34
N GLU A 297 -8.85 -20.17 16.04
CA GLU A 297 -7.81 -19.32 16.61
C GLU A 297 -6.97 -20.06 17.67
N GLN A 298 -7.60 -20.92 18.48
CA GLN A 298 -6.88 -21.76 19.43
C GLN A 298 -5.91 -22.73 18.75
N PHE A 299 -6.29 -23.34 17.62
CA PHE A 299 -5.38 -24.20 16.85
C PHE A 299 -4.20 -23.40 16.26
N GLN A 300 -4.43 -22.18 15.82
CA GLN A 300 -3.34 -21.31 15.33
C GLN A 300 -2.38 -20.90 16.45
N GLY A 301 -2.88 -20.70 17.67
CA GLY A 301 -2.10 -20.35 18.85
C GLY A 301 -1.49 -21.56 19.58
N SER A 302 -1.74 -22.79 19.11
CA SER A 302 -1.16 -24.00 19.70
C SER A 302 0.34 -24.12 19.38
N GLU A 303 1.05 -25.02 20.09
CA GLU A 303 2.46 -25.32 19.84
C GLU A 303 2.70 -25.84 18.40
N ALA A 304 1.73 -26.52 17.81
CA ALA A 304 1.79 -26.99 16.43
C ALA A 304 1.66 -25.83 15.41
N ALA A 305 1.13 -24.68 15.83
CA ALA A 305 0.86 -23.52 15.01
C ALA A 305 0.08 -23.85 13.71
N GLY A 306 -0.94 -24.69 13.84
CA GLY A 306 -1.76 -25.16 12.72
C GLY A 306 -2.44 -24.02 11.99
N ARG A 307 -2.58 -24.15 10.67
CA ARG A 307 -3.20 -23.14 9.81
C ARG A 307 -4.70 -23.36 9.73
N VAL A 308 -5.41 -22.29 9.39
CA VAL A 308 -6.84 -22.32 9.09
C VAL A 308 -7.05 -22.13 7.60
N LEU A 309 -7.79 -23.05 6.99
CA LEU A 309 -8.26 -22.92 5.62
C LEU A 309 -9.67 -22.33 5.65
N ARG A 310 -9.83 -21.15 5.06
CA ARG A 310 -11.13 -20.53 4.86
C ARG A 310 -11.60 -20.78 3.44
N LEU A 311 -12.82 -21.25 3.29
CA LEU A 311 -13.53 -21.45 2.04
C LEU A 311 -14.67 -20.44 1.95
N THR A 312 -14.66 -19.64 0.91
CA THR A 312 -15.68 -18.61 0.65
C THR A 312 -16.30 -18.88 -0.72
N SER A 313 -17.62 -18.92 -0.80
CA SER A 313 -18.30 -19.03 -2.08
C SER A 313 -18.22 -17.70 -2.84
N THR A 314 -17.94 -17.78 -4.12
CA THR A 314 -17.87 -16.66 -5.05
C THR A 314 -18.65 -17.02 -6.32
N PRO A 315 -19.02 -16.05 -7.16
CA PRO A 315 -19.66 -16.35 -8.45
C PRO A 315 -18.80 -17.24 -9.38
N GLN A 316 -17.50 -17.35 -9.11
CA GLN A 316 -16.57 -18.19 -9.88
C GLN A 316 -16.35 -19.57 -9.25
N GLY A 317 -16.98 -19.88 -8.11
CA GLY A 317 -16.82 -21.10 -7.34
C GLY A 317 -16.25 -20.86 -5.94
N LEU A 318 -15.71 -21.90 -5.31
CA LEU A 318 -15.11 -21.81 -3.98
C LEU A 318 -13.70 -21.20 -4.05
N GLN A 319 -13.50 -20.12 -3.30
CA GLN A 319 -12.19 -19.54 -3.07
C GLN A 319 -11.61 -20.10 -1.76
N ALA A 320 -10.37 -20.61 -1.82
CA ALA A 320 -9.63 -21.09 -0.68
C ALA A 320 -8.57 -20.08 -0.24
N THR A 321 -8.55 -19.74 1.04
CA THR A 321 -7.56 -18.82 1.64
C THR A 321 -6.97 -19.45 2.87
N ILE A 322 -5.64 -19.49 2.99
CA ILE A 322 -4.95 -20.01 4.18
C ILE A 322 -4.63 -18.86 5.12
N TRP A 323 -5.11 -18.95 6.35
CA TRP A 323 -4.76 -18.07 7.45
C TRP A 323 -3.64 -18.67 8.29
N ARG A 324 -2.55 -17.90 8.49
CA ARG A 324 -1.26 -18.43 8.93
C ARG A 324 -0.88 -18.07 10.35
N GLY A 325 -1.58 -17.17 11.00
CA GLY A 325 -1.26 -16.67 12.33
C GLY A 325 -2.47 -16.61 13.24
N PRO A 326 -2.29 -16.35 14.55
CA PRO A 326 -3.38 -16.18 15.48
C PRO A 326 -4.30 -15.04 15.03
N GLY A 327 -5.58 -15.32 14.98
CA GLY A 327 -6.58 -14.38 14.52
C GLY A 327 -6.45 -14.05 13.02
N THR A 328 -7.15 -13.02 12.59
CA THR A 328 -7.11 -12.51 11.20
C THR A 328 -5.95 -11.54 11.04
N GLN A 329 -5.01 -11.84 10.16
CA GLN A 329 -3.91 -10.95 9.81
C GLN A 329 -4.35 -9.93 8.78
N ILE A 330 -3.73 -8.75 8.74
CA ILE A 330 -3.98 -7.74 7.70
C ILE A 330 -3.75 -8.31 6.30
N SER A 331 -2.72 -9.15 6.12
CA SER A 331 -2.43 -9.85 4.87
C SER A 331 -3.56 -10.75 4.39
N ASP A 332 -4.40 -11.25 5.28
CA ASP A 332 -5.48 -12.18 4.95
C ASP A 332 -6.75 -11.44 4.46
N VAL A 333 -6.91 -10.18 4.85
CA VAL A 333 -8.14 -9.40 4.60
C VAL A 333 -7.98 -8.27 3.59
N LEU A 334 -6.75 -7.83 3.32
CA LEU A 334 -6.50 -6.75 2.36
C LEU A 334 -6.18 -7.31 0.98
N PRO A 335 -7.04 -7.09 -0.03
CA PRO A 335 -6.77 -7.56 -1.40
C PRO A 335 -5.43 -7.08 -1.95
N GLY A 336 -5.02 -5.85 -1.60
CA GLY A 336 -3.71 -5.32 -1.96
C GLY A 336 -2.55 -6.08 -1.34
N ALA A 337 -2.67 -6.51 -0.07
CA ALA A 337 -1.64 -7.29 0.61
C ALA A 337 -1.53 -8.70 0.03
N VAL A 338 -2.65 -9.35 -0.27
CA VAL A 338 -2.68 -10.66 -0.96
C VAL A 338 -1.99 -10.56 -2.33
N ASN A 339 -2.24 -9.49 -3.08
CA ASN A 339 -1.57 -9.26 -4.35
C ASN A 339 -0.06 -8.98 -4.22
N VAL A 340 0.35 -8.23 -3.20
CA VAL A 340 1.78 -8.01 -2.90
C VAL A 340 2.44 -9.34 -2.57
N GLU A 341 1.81 -10.19 -1.78
CA GLU A 341 2.32 -11.52 -1.45
C GLU A 341 2.42 -12.39 -2.71
N ALA A 342 1.37 -12.46 -3.53
CA ALA A 342 1.39 -13.20 -4.78
C ALA A 342 2.49 -12.72 -5.73
N ARG A 343 2.71 -11.41 -5.84
CA ARG A 343 3.79 -10.81 -6.64
C ARG A 343 5.17 -11.07 -6.06
N THR A 344 5.30 -11.03 -4.75
CA THR A 344 6.57 -11.36 -4.08
C THR A 344 6.93 -12.82 -4.32
N ARG A 345 5.96 -13.72 -4.29
CA ARG A 345 6.14 -15.13 -4.66
C ARG A 345 6.51 -15.31 -6.12
N ALA A 346 5.80 -14.62 -7.02
CA ALA A 346 6.11 -14.60 -8.44
C ALA A 346 7.53 -14.08 -8.70
N ALA A 347 7.95 -13.02 -8.04
CA ALA A 347 9.29 -12.47 -8.14
C ALA A 347 10.35 -13.44 -7.57
N ALA A 348 10.05 -14.14 -6.47
CA ALA A 348 10.94 -15.16 -5.90
C ALA A 348 11.07 -16.37 -6.83
N ALA A 349 9.96 -16.89 -7.37
CA ALA A 349 9.96 -17.97 -8.34
C ALA A 349 10.70 -17.59 -9.63
N LEU A 350 10.58 -16.35 -10.08
CA LEU A 350 11.31 -15.82 -11.23
C LEU A 350 12.81 -15.60 -10.95
N ALA A 351 13.19 -15.45 -9.68
CA ALA A 351 14.60 -15.38 -9.29
C ALA A 351 15.28 -16.76 -9.23
N ASP A 352 14.50 -17.84 -9.30
CA ASP A 352 15.04 -19.21 -9.36
C ASP A 352 15.78 -19.41 -10.69
N PRO A 353 17.09 -19.76 -10.64
CA PRO A 353 17.87 -20.02 -11.86
C PRO A 353 17.40 -21.25 -12.64
N GLY A 354 16.58 -22.13 -12.06
CA GLY A 354 16.00 -23.30 -12.71
C GLY A 354 14.80 -23.00 -13.62
N LEU A 355 14.13 -21.87 -13.47
CA LEU A 355 13.00 -21.48 -14.31
C LEU A 355 13.47 -20.84 -15.62
N LYS A 356 13.19 -21.50 -16.73
CA LYS A 356 13.53 -20.98 -18.08
C LYS A 356 12.61 -19.82 -18.44
N PRO A 357 13.15 -18.62 -18.76
CA PRO A 357 12.31 -17.49 -19.13
C PRO A 357 11.65 -17.72 -20.49
N GLY A 358 10.40 -17.40 -20.60
CA GLY A 358 9.81 -16.92 -21.85
C GLY A 358 8.85 -17.80 -22.62
N LYS A 359 8.77 -19.11 -22.44
CA LYS A 359 7.78 -19.92 -23.19
C LYS A 359 6.60 -20.38 -22.35
N ASP A 360 6.80 -20.59 -21.08
CA ASP A 360 5.76 -21.09 -20.18
C ASP A 360 4.93 -19.96 -19.55
N ALA A 361 5.54 -18.79 -19.34
CA ALA A 361 4.81 -17.57 -18.94
C ALA A 361 3.87 -17.03 -20.03
N GLN A 362 4.09 -17.40 -21.29
CA GLN A 362 3.25 -16.98 -22.42
C GLN A 362 2.08 -17.94 -22.66
N ARG A 363 2.18 -19.20 -22.22
CA ARG A 363 1.08 -20.18 -22.24
C ARG A 363 0.09 -20.00 -21.10
N ALA A 364 0.49 -19.37 -20.00
CA ALA A 364 -0.35 -19.02 -18.87
C ALA A 364 -1.16 -17.72 -19.05
N ARG A 365 -1.29 -17.20 -20.28
CA ARG A 365 -2.26 -16.13 -20.57
C ARG A 365 -3.64 -16.76 -20.76
N PRO A 366 -4.53 -16.69 -19.77
CA PRO A 366 -5.94 -16.91 -20.03
C PRO A 366 -6.43 -15.78 -20.96
N ASN A 367 -7.17 -16.15 -21.98
CA ASN A 367 -7.79 -15.22 -22.89
C ASN A 367 -8.46 -14.07 -22.12
N SER A 368 -7.97 -12.88 -22.40
CA SER A 368 -8.44 -11.57 -22.05
C SER A 368 -9.96 -11.45 -21.78
N GLY A 369 -10.29 -11.33 -20.53
CA GLY A 369 -11.66 -11.02 -20.10
C GLY A 369 -11.76 -10.71 -18.60
N ALA A 370 -10.87 -11.27 -17.79
CA ALA A 370 -10.85 -11.04 -16.35
C ALA A 370 -9.51 -10.41 -15.95
N SER A 371 -9.48 -9.11 -15.91
CA SER A 371 -8.29 -8.27 -15.67
C SER A 371 -7.70 -8.35 -14.26
N GLY A 372 -8.02 -9.36 -13.47
CA GLY A 372 -7.50 -9.55 -12.12
C GLY A 372 -6.69 -10.84 -11.88
N GLN A 373 -6.74 -11.81 -12.80
CA GLN A 373 -6.15 -13.15 -12.59
C GLN A 373 -4.80 -13.38 -13.26
N ALA A 374 -4.19 -12.39 -13.86
CA ALA A 374 -3.09 -12.54 -14.82
C ALA A 374 -1.69 -12.75 -14.22
N LEU A 375 -1.53 -13.15 -12.96
CA LEU A 375 -0.23 -13.56 -12.41
C LEU A 375 -0.37 -14.62 -11.31
N VAL A 376 -1.25 -15.56 -11.50
CA VAL A 376 -1.05 -16.86 -10.90
C VAL A 376 -0.12 -17.59 -11.86
N LEU A 377 1.18 -17.44 -11.71
CA LEU A 377 2.09 -18.52 -12.03
C LEU A 377 1.49 -19.71 -11.28
N ASP A 378 1.32 -20.84 -11.96
CA ASP A 378 0.85 -22.07 -11.32
C ASP A 378 1.82 -22.42 -10.20
N ASP A 379 1.60 -21.81 -9.03
CA ASP A 379 2.38 -22.11 -7.83
C ASP A 379 2.02 -23.54 -7.42
N PRO A 380 2.98 -24.47 -7.38
CA PRO A 380 2.69 -25.86 -7.08
C PRO A 380 1.91 -26.07 -5.78
N ALA A 381 2.13 -25.21 -4.79
CA ALA A 381 1.42 -25.28 -3.51
C ALA A 381 -0.07 -24.87 -3.64
N ASP A 382 -0.36 -23.87 -4.48
CA ASP A 382 -1.72 -23.41 -4.69
C ASP A 382 -2.50 -24.38 -5.58
N VAL A 383 -1.83 -24.99 -6.60
CA VAL A 383 -2.42 -26.02 -7.44
C VAL A 383 -2.75 -27.27 -6.61
N GLU A 384 -1.80 -27.74 -5.79
CA GLU A 384 -2.01 -28.87 -4.89
C GLU A 384 -3.17 -28.60 -3.91
N LEU A 385 -3.20 -27.39 -3.31
CA LEU A 385 -4.29 -27.01 -2.40
C LEU A 385 -5.65 -26.99 -3.11
N ALA A 386 -5.74 -26.46 -4.32
CA ALA A 386 -6.99 -26.45 -5.08
C ALA A 386 -7.51 -27.86 -5.37
N GLN A 387 -6.61 -28.79 -5.72
CA GLN A 387 -6.96 -30.20 -5.92
C GLN A 387 -7.45 -30.85 -4.62
N ILE A 388 -6.77 -30.58 -3.49
CA ILE A 388 -7.17 -31.10 -2.19
C ILE A 388 -8.55 -30.58 -1.79
N VAL A 389 -8.79 -29.28 -1.95
CA VAL A 389 -10.10 -28.65 -1.66
C VAL A 389 -11.21 -29.26 -2.52
N THR A 390 -10.94 -29.45 -3.82
CA THR A 390 -11.91 -30.08 -4.74
C THR A 390 -12.28 -31.50 -4.27
N ARG A 391 -11.29 -32.30 -3.86
CA ARG A 391 -11.53 -33.67 -3.34
C ARG A 391 -12.28 -33.65 -2.02
N ALA A 392 -11.91 -32.75 -1.10
CA ALA A 392 -12.54 -32.63 0.21
C ALA A 392 -14.01 -32.17 0.10
N THR A 393 -14.31 -31.26 -0.82
CA THR A 393 -15.68 -30.76 -1.04
C THR A 393 -16.54 -31.71 -1.87
N ALA A 394 -15.94 -32.60 -2.65
CA ALA A 394 -16.66 -33.68 -3.32
C ALA A 394 -17.11 -34.80 -2.35
N GLY A 395 -16.52 -34.88 -1.16
CA GLY A 395 -16.82 -35.89 -0.13
C GLY A 395 -16.20 -37.26 -0.43
N GLN A 396 -16.16 -38.11 0.59
CA GLN A 396 -15.74 -39.55 0.51
C GLN A 396 -14.26 -39.81 0.18
N ASP A 397 -13.41 -38.78 -0.05
CA ASP A 397 -11.97 -38.99 -0.26
C ASP A 397 -11.25 -39.21 1.07
N LYS A 398 -10.78 -40.45 1.26
CA LYS A 398 -10.04 -40.88 2.47
C LYS A 398 -8.66 -40.18 2.61
N GLY A 399 -8.10 -39.67 1.53
CA GLY A 399 -6.78 -39.03 1.55
C GLY A 399 -6.84 -37.50 1.69
N ALA A 400 -8.02 -36.90 1.63
CA ALA A 400 -8.15 -35.45 1.64
C ALA A 400 -7.71 -34.84 2.99
N ALA A 401 -8.08 -35.47 4.13
CA ALA A 401 -7.67 -34.98 5.44
C ALA A 401 -6.16 -35.09 5.66
N ASP A 402 -5.53 -36.19 5.25
CA ASP A 402 -4.06 -36.35 5.31
C ASP A 402 -3.35 -35.31 4.46
N ALA A 403 -3.87 -35.00 3.28
CA ALA A 403 -3.32 -33.99 2.39
C ALA A 403 -3.49 -32.57 2.98
N LEU A 404 -4.65 -32.25 3.59
CA LEU A 404 -4.84 -30.99 4.32
C LEU A 404 -3.86 -30.87 5.49
N ALA A 405 -3.71 -31.93 6.30
CA ALA A 405 -2.77 -31.95 7.41
C ALA A 405 -1.32 -31.80 6.93
N ALA A 406 -0.95 -32.41 5.80
CA ALA A 406 0.36 -32.24 5.17
C ALA A 406 0.62 -30.79 4.72
N HIS A 407 -0.42 -29.99 4.46
CA HIS A 407 -0.37 -28.55 4.26
C HIS A 407 -0.37 -27.73 5.57
N GLY A 408 -0.34 -28.39 6.72
CA GLY A 408 -0.39 -27.75 8.03
C GLY A 408 -1.76 -27.15 8.35
N ILE A 409 -2.83 -27.61 7.70
CA ILE A 409 -4.19 -27.13 7.92
C ILE A 409 -4.81 -27.95 9.05
N ALA A 410 -5.06 -27.30 10.19
CA ALA A 410 -5.67 -27.90 11.36
C ALA A 410 -7.20 -27.75 11.38
N VAL A 411 -7.70 -26.66 10.78
CA VAL A 411 -9.13 -26.35 10.74
C VAL A 411 -9.53 -25.86 9.35
N VAL A 412 -10.66 -26.38 8.87
CA VAL A 412 -11.35 -25.87 7.67
C VAL A 412 -12.55 -25.06 8.13
N VAL A 413 -12.71 -23.84 7.62
CA VAL A 413 -13.87 -22.97 7.87
C VAL A 413 -14.55 -22.70 6.53
N LEU A 414 -15.84 -22.99 6.46
CA LEU A 414 -16.69 -22.64 5.31
C LEU A 414 -17.60 -21.49 5.72
N ASP A 415 -17.46 -20.36 5.06
CA ASP A 415 -18.27 -19.17 5.33
C ASP A 415 -19.76 -19.48 5.18
N HIS A 416 -20.56 -18.87 6.07
CA HIS A 416 -22.02 -19.00 5.98
C HIS A 416 -22.56 -18.04 4.92
N GLN A 417 -23.24 -18.62 3.92
CA GLN A 417 -24.01 -17.85 2.92
C GLN A 417 -25.39 -18.47 2.78
N GLU A 418 -26.42 -17.74 3.23
CA GLU A 418 -27.81 -18.21 3.14
C GLU A 418 -28.25 -18.31 1.66
N GLY A 419 -28.86 -19.45 1.30
CA GLY A 419 -29.40 -19.65 -0.04
C GLY A 419 -28.41 -19.96 -1.15
N ASP A 420 -27.08 -20.04 -0.83
CA ASP A 420 -26.07 -20.38 -1.82
C ASP A 420 -25.92 -21.89 -1.99
N ALA A 421 -26.19 -22.38 -3.20
CA ALA A 421 -26.11 -23.81 -3.52
C ALA A 421 -24.67 -24.36 -3.42
N VAL A 422 -23.66 -23.56 -3.79
CA VAL A 422 -22.25 -23.95 -3.76
C VAL A 422 -21.80 -24.17 -2.31
N THR A 423 -22.18 -23.27 -1.41
CA THR A 423 -21.91 -23.43 0.03
C THR A 423 -22.63 -24.66 0.62
N ALA A 424 -23.88 -24.90 0.21
CA ALA A 424 -24.64 -26.05 0.68
C ALA A 424 -24.01 -27.38 0.23
N GLU A 425 -23.61 -27.48 -1.04
CA GLU A 425 -22.93 -28.65 -1.59
C GLU A 425 -21.56 -28.88 -0.92
N ALA A 426 -20.74 -27.84 -0.81
CA ALA A 426 -19.43 -27.92 -0.15
C ALA A 426 -19.57 -28.37 1.31
N ARG A 427 -20.59 -27.90 2.03
CA ARG A 427 -20.86 -28.32 3.41
C ARG A 427 -21.16 -29.81 3.51
N VAL A 428 -21.98 -30.34 2.61
CA VAL A 428 -22.30 -31.78 2.57
C VAL A 428 -21.04 -32.60 2.25
N GLY A 429 -20.25 -32.16 1.28
CA GLY A 429 -19.00 -32.80 0.91
C GLY A 429 -17.99 -32.85 2.08
N LEU A 430 -17.73 -31.72 2.72
CA LEU A 430 -16.83 -31.64 3.87
C LEU A 430 -17.31 -32.50 5.04
N ALA A 431 -18.62 -32.51 5.33
CA ALA A 431 -19.19 -33.33 6.40
C ALA A 431 -19.10 -34.84 6.14
N SER A 432 -19.03 -35.25 4.85
CA SER A 432 -18.89 -36.66 4.46
C SER A 432 -17.45 -37.10 4.24
N THR A 433 -16.47 -36.19 4.30
CA THR A 433 -15.05 -36.47 4.09
C THR A 433 -14.43 -37.11 5.34
N PRO A 434 -13.89 -38.35 5.26
CA PRO A 434 -13.23 -38.99 6.40
C PRO A 434 -12.05 -38.18 6.91
N GLY A 435 -11.92 -38.04 8.23
CA GLY A 435 -10.88 -37.26 8.88
C GLY A 435 -11.20 -35.78 9.01
N LEU A 436 -12.40 -35.32 8.59
CA LEU A 436 -12.93 -34.01 8.90
C LEU A 436 -14.02 -34.13 9.97
N GLU A 437 -13.72 -33.66 11.18
CA GLU A 437 -14.64 -33.69 12.32
C GLU A 437 -15.30 -32.33 12.50
N GLN A 438 -16.62 -32.26 12.45
CA GLN A 438 -17.33 -31.01 12.63
C GLN A 438 -17.13 -30.48 14.05
N LEU A 439 -16.61 -29.27 14.19
CA LEU A 439 -16.34 -28.59 15.45
C LEU A 439 -17.50 -27.70 15.88
N ALA A 440 -17.92 -26.82 14.99
CA ALA A 440 -18.92 -25.80 15.29
C ALA A 440 -19.68 -25.35 14.06
N GLN A 441 -20.88 -24.88 14.31
CA GLN A 441 -21.67 -24.10 13.36
C GLN A 441 -21.99 -22.76 14.03
N THR A 442 -21.48 -21.67 13.47
CA THR A 442 -21.63 -20.33 14.03
C THR A 442 -22.10 -19.37 12.95
N ALA A 443 -22.39 -18.13 13.32
CA ALA A 443 -22.67 -17.07 12.35
C ALA A 443 -21.47 -16.78 11.43
N ALA A 444 -20.24 -17.08 11.88
CA ALA A 444 -19.02 -16.93 11.06
C ALA A 444 -18.82 -18.08 10.06
N GLY A 445 -19.60 -19.16 10.16
CA GLY A 445 -19.52 -20.31 9.27
C GLY A 445 -19.49 -21.66 9.99
N ASN A 446 -19.36 -22.71 9.22
CA ASN A 446 -19.18 -24.07 9.69
C ASN A 446 -17.69 -24.38 9.77
N SER A 447 -17.24 -25.08 10.81
CA SER A 447 -15.84 -25.44 10.99
C SER A 447 -15.65 -26.94 11.23
N TRP A 448 -14.57 -27.46 10.67
CA TRP A 448 -14.15 -28.85 10.81
C TRP A 448 -12.70 -28.91 11.27
N ARG A 449 -12.42 -29.78 12.21
CA ARG A 449 -11.07 -30.19 12.59
C ARG A 449 -10.53 -31.18 11.57
N VAL A 450 -9.27 -30.99 11.16
CA VAL A 450 -8.56 -31.97 10.35
C VAL A 450 -7.85 -32.95 11.27
N THR A 451 -8.17 -34.23 11.13
CA THR A 451 -7.53 -35.35 11.87
C THR A 451 -6.78 -36.24 10.89
N SER A 452 -5.49 -36.44 11.15
CA SER A 452 -4.61 -37.28 10.34
C SER A 452 -3.67 -38.07 11.23
N SER A 453 -3.57 -39.39 10.97
CA SER A 453 -2.57 -40.22 11.61
C SER A 453 -1.18 -40.07 11.00
N ALA A 454 -1.11 -39.69 9.72
CA ALA A 454 0.14 -39.49 9.00
C ALA A 454 0.81 -38.15 9.34
N HIS A 455 0.02 -37.12 9.67
CA HIS A 455 0.48 -35.76 10.01
C HIS A 455 -0.20 -35.29 11.31
N PRO A 456 0.26 -35.78 12.49
CA PRO A 456 -0.30 -35.39 13.76
C PRO A 456 -0.29 -33.87 13.96
N ASP A 457 -1.36 -33.36 14.56
CA ASP A 457 -1.53 -31.93 14.91
C ASP A 457 -1.49 -30.94 13.73
N SER A 458 -1.40 -31.43 12.50
CA SER A 458 -1.26 -30.57 11.31
C SER A 458 -0.17 -29.50 11.51
N ALA A 459 0.97 -29.90 12.04
CA ALA A 459 2.00 -29.00 12.53
C ALA A 459 2.66 -28.20 11.39
N ARG A 460 2.98 -26.94 11.67
CA ARG A 460 3.75 -26.08 10.77
C ARG A 460 5.18 -26.59 10.54
N LEU A 461 5.79 -27.13 11.59
CA LEU A 461 7.11 -27.74 11.57
C LEU A 461 7.01 -29.21 11.95
N SER A 462 7.73 -30.06 11.27
CA SER A 462 7.80 -31.49 11.58
C SER A 462 9.16 -32.06 11.25
N LEU A 463 9.56 -33.09 11.97
CA LEU A 463 10.72 -33.92 11.65
C LEU A 463 10.23 -35.17 10.91
N LEU A 464 10.78 -35.39 9.74
CA LEU A 464 10.58 -36.57 8.92
C LEU A 464 11.80 -37.46 9.07
N ASP A 465 11.63 -38.69 9.58
CA ASP A 465 12.70 -39.68 9.67
C ASP A 465 12.89 -40.48 8.35
N ALA A 466 13.89 -41.31 8.31
CA ALA A 466 14.17 -42.17 7.17
C ALA A 466 13.08 -43.23 6.90
N GLY A 467 12.27 -43.54 7.89
CA GLY A 467 11.13 -44.46 7.79
C GLY A 467 9.84 -43.77 7.34
N GLY A 468 9.86 -42.46 7.12
CA GLY A 468 8.68 -41.69 6.72
C GLY A 468 7.77 -41.30 7.91
N VAL A 469 8.21 -41.52 9.16
CA VAL A 469 7.44 -41.11 10.34
C VAL A 469 7.58 -39.59 10.54
N VAL A 470 6.43 -38.92 10.70
CA VAL A 470 6.34 -37.46 10.89
C VAL A 470 6.14 -37.19 12.39
N THR A 471 7.09 -36.46 12.99
CA THR A 471 6.99 -36.00 14.39
C THR A 471 6.77 -34.47 14.39
N PRO A 472 5.67 -33.96 14.98
CA PRO A 472 5.42 -32.56 15.08
C PRO A 472 6.49 -31.88 15.95
N VAL A 473 6.85 -30.64 15.57
CA VAL A 473 7.81 -29.79 16.29
C VAL A 473 7.09 -28.53 16.73
N ALA A 474 7.22 -28.16 17.99
CA ALA A 474 6.62 -26.95 18.51
C ALA A 474 7.14 -25.72 17.76
N SER A 475 6.21 -24.84 17.39
CA SER A 475 6.51 -23.63 16.65
C SER A 475 5.82 -22.44 17.30
N THR A 476 6.60 -21.53 17.86
CA THR A 476 6.08 -20.34 18.56
C THR A 476 5.89 -19.13 17.66
N GLY A 477 6.16 -19.27 16.37
CA GLY A 477 6.25 -18.12 15.50
C GLY A 477 5.16 -18.03 14.44
N THR A 478 4.50 -16.88 14.40
CA THR A 478 3.67 -16.46 13.26
C THR A 478 4.48 -15.69 12.23
N GLY A 479 5.71 -15.38 12.52
CA GLY A 479 6.57 -14.51 11.73
C GLY A 479 7.65 -15.27 10.96
N SER A 480 8.74 -14.57 10.77
CA SER A 480 9.92 -15.00 10.02
C SER A 480 10.85 -15.95 10.79
N GLY A 481 10.40 -16.52 11.90
CA GLY A 481 11.28 -17.41 12.66
C GLY A 481 10.59 -18.16 13.78
N THR A 482 11.23 -19.20 14.28
CA THR A 482 10.84 -19.94 15.47
C THR A 482 12.10 -20.41 16.22
N ARG A 483 11.97 -20.60 17.53
CA ARG A 483 12.98 -21.17 18.40
C ARG A 483 12.34 -22.26 19.24
N THR A 484 12.87 -23.46 19.21
CA THR A 484 12.32 -24.62 19.89
C THR A 484 13.41 -25.65 20.14
N GLU A 485 13.17 -26.58 21.05
CA GLU A 485 14.04 -27.74 21.26
C GLU A 485 13.53 -28.94 20.46
N ILE A 486 14.44 -29.68 19.84
CA ILE A 486 14.13 -30.92 19.17
C ILE A 486 14.82 -32.09 19.87
N PRO A 487 14.15 -33.25 20.04
CA PRO A 487 14.77 -34.42 20.64
C PRO A 487 15.83 -35.05 19.73
N ALA A 488 16.77 -35.79 20.30
CA ALA A 488 17.65 -36.66 19.53
C ALA A 488 16.86 -37.78 18.84
N GLY A 489 17.34 -38.22 17.68
CA GLY A 489 16.70 -39.28 16.89
C GLY A 489 17.62 -40.45 16.63
N ALA A 490 17.05 -41.57 16.16
CA ALA A 490 17.80 -42.81 15.87
C ALA A 490 18.70 -42.70 14.62
N GLY A 491 18.50 -41.67 13.76
CA GLY A 491 19.23 -41.51 12.52
C GLY A 491 19.04 -40.13 11.90
N PRO A 492 19.48 -39.92 10.65
CA PRO A 492 19.31 -38.67 9.93
C PRO A 492 17.82 -38.39 9.69
N ARG A 493 17.42 -37.13 9.87
CA ARG A 493 16.05 -36.64 9.74
C ARG A 493 16.03 -35.41 8.85
N THR A 494 14.85 -35.10 8.34
CA THR A 494 14.61 -33.85 7.61
C THR A 494 13.62 -33.00 8.38
N LEU A 495 14.01 -31.78 8.75
CA LEU A 495 13.07 -30.77 9.21
C LEU A 495 12.25 -30.31 8.01
N VAL A 496 10.94 -30.45 8.07
CA VAL A 496 10.00 -30.03 7.04
C VAL A 496 9.22 -28.84 7.54
N MET A 497 9.22 -27.78 6.75
CA MET A 497 8.38 -26.61 7.01
C MET A 497 7.28 -26.54 5.96
N VAL A 498 6.05 -26.29 6.38
CA VAL A 498 4.95 -26.06 5.46
C VAL A 498 5.00 -24.61 4.98
N GLU A 499 6.15 -24.22 4.47
CA GLU A 499 6.41 -22.93 3.83
C GLU A 499 7.10 -23.17 2.49
N ARG A 500 6.92 -22.25 1.55
CA ARG A 500 7.60 -22.33 0.25
C ARG A 500 9.09 -22.21 0.41
N SER A 501 9.82 -23.05 -0.32
CA SER A 501 11.27 -23.00 -0.35
C SER A 501 11.76 -21.65 -0.87
N ASP A 502 12.61 -21.00 -0.08
CA ASP A 502 13.18 -19.67 -0.37
C ASP A 502 14.61 -19.61 0.18
N ALA A 503 15.50 -18.98 -0.55
CA ALA A 503 16.90 -18.78 -0.15
C ALA A 503 17.06 -17.89 1.12
N GLY A 504 16.01 -17.21 1.56
CA GLY A 504 15.98 -16.44 2.80
C GLY A 504 15.84 -17.29 4.05
N TRP A 505 15.35 -18.53 3.94
CA TRP A 505 15.24 -19.44 5.07
C TRP A 505 16.60 -19.95 5.51
N SER A 506 16.83 -19.97 6.80
CA SER A 506 18.01 -20.55 7.44
C SER A 506 17.62 -21.23 8.75
N ALA A 507 18.21 -22.36 9.02
CA ALA A 507 18.04 -23.06 10.28
C ALA A 507 19.40 -23.35 10.92
N THR A 508 19.43 -23.32 12.25
CA THR A 508 20.60 -23.71 13.05
C THR A 508 20.15 -24.64 14.16
N LEU A 509 20.99 -25.63 14.48
CA LEU A 509 20.84 -26.51 15.63
C LEU A 509 22.05 -26.28 16.55
N ASP A 510 21.80 -25.85 17.78
CA ASP A 510 22.85 -25.42 18.72
C ASP A 510 23.87 -24.45 18.09
N GLY A 511 23.37 -23.51 17.29
CA GLY A 511 24.18 -22.52 16.56
C GLY A 511 24.88 -23.06 15.30
N ARG A 512 24.87 -24.35 15.02
CA ARG A 512 25.43 -24.94 13.78
C ARG A 512 24.40 -24.84 12.65
N ARG A 513 24.81 -24.29 11.52
CA ARG A 513 23.93 -24.12 10.36
C ARG A 513 23.58 -25.46 9.75
N LEU A 514 22.29 -25.67 9.51
CA LEU A 514 21.76 -26.83 8.81
C LEU A 514 21.76 -26.57 7.29
N GLU A 515 21.90 -27.65 6.53
CA GLU A 515 21.84 -27.59 5.06
C GLU A 515 20.39 -27.52 4.62
N ALA A 516 20.07 -26.52 3.78
CA ALA A 516 18.74 -26.35 3.22
C ALA A 516 18.49 -27.38 2.12
N THR A 517 17.34 -28.00 2.15
CA THR A 517 16.86 -28.91 1.12
C THR A 517 15.41 -28.57 0.74
N THR A 518 14.94 -29.02 -0.41
CA THR A 518 13.54 -28.92 -0.79
C THR A 518 12.89 -30.28 -0.70
N VAL A 519 11.82 -30.37 0.06
CA VAL A 519 11.09 -31.61 0.29
C VAL A 519 10.10 -31.82 -0.83
N ARG A 520 10.16 -32.97 -1.51
CA ARG A 520 9.19 -33.32 -2.54
C ARG A 520 7.81 -33.52 -1.93
N ALA A 521 6.85 -32.76 -2.42
CA ALA A 521 5.43 -33.07 -2.29
C ALA A 521 4.98 -33.99 -3.43
N GLN A 522 3.75 -34.50 -3.39
CA GLN A 522 3.24 -35.46 -4.39
C GLN A 522 3.28 -34.90 -5.82
N ASP A 523 3.10 -33.59 -5.98
CA ASP A 523 3.04 -32.91 -7.30
C ASP A 523 4.20 -31.94 -7.57
N GLY A 524 5.25 -31.94 -6.78
CA GLY A 524 6.40 -31.08 -6.95
C GLY A 524 7.07 -30.71 -5.63
N SER A 525 8.30 -30.22 -5.71
CA SER A 525 9.04 -29.79 -4.52
C SER A 525 8.78 -28.30 -4.28
N TRP A 526 7.98 -27.98 -3.27
CA TRP A 526 7.72 -26.62 -2.88
C TRP A 526 8.01 -26.31 -1.41
N LYS A 527 7.99 -27.35 -0.53
CA LYS A 527 8.18 -27.18 0.92
C LYS A 527 9.66 -26.94 1.24
N GLN A 528 9.91 -26.01 2.16
CA GLN A 528 11.26 -25.82 2.70
C GLN A 528 11.64 -26.96 3.62
N GLY A 529 12.82 -27.50 3.46
CA GLY A 529 13.40 -28.49 4.34
C GLY A 529 14.80 -28.13 4.79
N PHE A 530 15.28 -28.80 5.84
CA PHE A 530 16.66 -28.76 6.30
C PHE A 530 17.08 -30.16 6.74
N THR A 531 18.33 -30.53 6.37
CA THR A 531 18.90 -31.81 6.80
C THR A 531 19.30 -31.72 8.27
N VAL A 532 18.74 -32.62 9.09
CA VAL A 532 19.01 -32.71 10.54
C VAL A 532 19.63 -34.08 10.81
N GLY A 533 20.74 -34.12 11.54
CA GLY A 533 21.34 -35.37 11.98
C GLY A 533 20.51 -36.11 13.04
N SER A 534 21.14 -37.06 13.70
CA SER A 534 20.56 -37.77 14.86
C SER A 534 20.57 -36.93 16.15
N GLU A 535 21.32 -35.79 16.16
CA GLU A 535 21.47 -34.94 17.34
C GLU A 535 20.16 -34.19 17.65
N GLY A 536 19.84 -34.01 18.92
CA GLY A 536 18.84 -33.08 19.43
C GLY A 536 19.49 -31.77 19.83
N GLY A 537 18.70 -30.76 20.17
CA GLY A 537 19.21 -29.47 20.65
C GLY A 537 18.28 -28.31 20.33
N GLU A 538 18.78 -27.09 20.55
CA GLU A 538 18.04 -25.86 20.27
C GLU A 538 17.99 -25.58 18.75
N LEU A 539 16.81 -25.71 18.18
CA LEU A 539 16.53 -25.39 16.80
C LEU A 539 16.09 -23.92 16.67
N VAL A 540 16.81 -23.15 15.87
CA VAL A 540 16.42 -21.78 15.52
C VAL A 540 16.24 -21.71 14.02
N VAL A 541 15.03 -21.39 13.58
CA VAL A 541 14.70 -21.16 12.17
C VAL A 541 14.40 -19.68 11.98
N THR A 542 15.01 -19.06 10.96
CA THR A 542 14.80 -17.65 10.66
C THR A 542 14.65 -17.45 9.14
N HIS A 543 13.88 -16.44 8.77
CA HIS A 543 13.80 -15.98 7.39
C HIS A 543 14.40 -14.59 7.26
N THR A 544 15.53 -14.47 6.59
CA THR A 544 16.22 -13.19 6.36
C THR A 544 16.84 -13.18 4.99
N ARG A 545 16.37 -12.31 4.13
CA ARG A 545 17.02 -12.08 2.82
C ARG A 545 18.21 -11.15 3.02
N ARG A 546 19.43 -11.63 2.78
CA ARG A 546 20.67 -10.82 2.87
C ARG A 546 20.62 -9.56 2.00
N SER A 547 20.02 -9.65 0.82
CA SER A 547 19.79 -8.49 -0.07
C SER A 547 18.91 -7.42 0.58
N THR A 548 17.87 -7.83 1.28
CA THR A 548 16.97 -6.91 2.00
C THR A 548 17.68 -6.25 3.17
N ALA A 549 18.46 -7.01 3.94
CA ALA A 549 19.26 -6.47 5.04
C ALA A 549 20.31 -5.46 4.53
N ALA A 550 21.04 -5.80 3.47
CA ALA A 550 22.02 -4.91 2.87
C ALA A 550 21.37 -3.61 2.35
N ALA A 551 20.22 -3.71 1.67
CA ALA A 551 19.47 -2.54 1.22
C ALA A 551 19.02 -1.67 2.40
N THR A 552 18.51 -2.27 3.48
CA THR A 552 18.07 -1.56 4.68
C THR A 552 19.23 -0.81 5.34
N TYR A 553 20.36 -1.46 5.55
CA TYR A 553 21.55 -0.80 6.11
C TYR A 553 22.07 0.33 5.23
N THR A 554 22.03 0.16 3.89
CA THR A 554 22.43 1.21 2.95
C THR A 554 21.51 2.42 3.06
N ILE A 555 20.19 2.20 3.14
CA ILE A 555 19.21 3.28 3.32
C ILE A 555 19.50 4.03 4.63
N TRP A 556 19.66 3.32 5.73
CA TRP A 556 19.95 3.94 7.03
C TRP A 556 21.25 4.73 7.02
N ALA A 557 22.32 4.19 6.41
CA ALA A 557 23.60 4.89 6.29
C ALA A 557 23.46 6.20 5.48
N VAL A 558 22.78 6.16 4.34
CA VAL A 558 22.55 7.34 3.51
C VAL A 558 21.67 8.37 4.24
N TRP A 559 20.64 7.94 4.97
CA TRP A 559 19.81 8.83 5.77
C TRP A 559 20.62 9.50 6.89
N ALA A 560 21.45 8.73 7.61
CA ALA A 560 22.30 9.25 8.67
C ALA A 560 23.31 10.30 8.12
N LEU A 561 23.99 10.01 7.02
CA LEU A 561 24.89 10.94 6.36
C LEU A 561 24.17 12.20 5.89
N THR A 562 22.98 12.05 5.33
CA THR A 562 22.18 13.20 4.87
C THR A 562 21.70 14.03 6.05
N LEU A 563 21.33 13.39 7.17
CA LEU A 563 20.94 14.08 8.41
C LEU A 563 22.11 14.91 8.96
N VAL A 564 23.32 14.35 9.00
CA VAL A 564 24.52 15.10 9.40
C VAL A 564 24.76 16.29 8.48
N ALA A 565 24.60 16.12 7.17
CA ALA A 565 24.71 17.21 6.19
C ALA A 565 23.60 18.28 6.32
N ALA A 566 22.46 17.90 6.89
CA ALA A 566 21.33 18.78 7.18
C ALA A 566 21.53 19.63 8.44
N LEU A 567 22.44 19.26 9.33
CA LEU A 567 22.72 20.03 10.54
C LEU A 567 23.38 21.38 10.15
N PRO A 568 22.93 22.49 10.76
CA PRO A 568 23.56 23.79 10.55
C PRO A 568 24.90 23.84 11.28
N LEU A 569 25.96 23.38 10.63
CA LEU A 569 27.32 23.58 11.16
C LEU A 569 27.57 25.10 11.20
N ARG A 570 27.67 25.67 12.41
CA ARG A 570 28.13 27.03 12.60
C ARG A 570 29.52 27.15 11.99
N ARG A 571 29.65 27.80 10.83
CA ARG A 571 30.94 28.31 10.39
C ARG A 571 31.40 29.27 11.47
N GLY A 572 32.43 28.88 12.24
CA GLY A 572 33.11 29.79 13.12
C GLY A 572 33.46 31.04 12.32
N LYS A 573 33.00 32.20 12.77
CA LYS A 573 33.57 33.46 12.34
C LYS A 573 35.02 33.36 12.75
N GLU A 574 35.94 33.21 11.80
CA GLU A 574 37.32 33.57 12.02
C GLU A 574 37.29 34.99 12.57
N MET A 575 37.73 35.12 13.82
CA MET A 575 38.10 36.40 14.40
C MET A 575 39.31 36.88 13.59
N ALA A 576 39.05 37.75 12.64
CA ALA A 576 40.06 38.58 12.07
C ALA A 576 40.51 39.53 13.19
N SER A 577 41.64 39.23 13.80
CA SER A 577 42.46 40.15 14.58
C SER A 577 43.10 41.15 13.63
#